data_0d7759f2e6769c025371ec80d2f98802
#
_entry.id   0d7759f2e6769c025371ec80d2f98802
#
_cell.length_a   1.000
_cell.length_b   1.000
_cell.length_c   1.000
_cell.angle_alpha   90.00
_cell.angle_beta   90.00
_cell.angle_gamma   90.00
#
_symmetry.space_group_name_H-M   'P 1'
#
loop_
_entity.id
_entity.type
_entity.pdbx_description
1 polymer ?
#
loop_
_entity_poly.entity_id
_entity_poly.type
_entity_poly.pdbx_seq_one_letter_code
_entity_poly.pdbx_strand_id
1 'polypeptide(L)'
;MNTKKYLFATLAFIIVGFVIAFVWHLVIFKSVYDSLKIYSIEPIIALGFISFILEGLAFVYIFQFFRRGRKPLQEGLIFGLVVYGVIMGGVGVLAEGAKHATTSLSTWLIVESAFYIITGAVLGIMVGLIYGKSPGK
;
A
#
# COMPACT_ATOMS: atom_id res chain seq x y z
N MET A 1 10.58 -20.17 6.93
CA MET A 1 9.95 -18.87 7.25
C MET A 1 10.35 -18.42 8.67
N ASN A 2 10.84 -17.21 8.86
CA ASN A 2 11.11 -16.70 10.21
C ASN A 2 9.83 -16.06 10.74
N THR A 3 9.08 -16.80 11.54
CA THR A 3 7.77 -16.39 12.08
C THR A 3 7.81 -15.07 12.84
N LYS A 4 8.87 -14.81 13.63
CA LYS A 4 9.01 -13.54 14.36
C LYS A 4 9.14 -12.35 13.42
N LYS A 5 9.99 -12.46 12.39
CA LYS A 5 10.14 -11.40 11.38
C LYS A 5 8.85 -11.21 10.58
N TYR A 6 8.16 -12.29 10.25
CA TYR A 6 6.87 -12.23 9.55
C TYR A 6 5.84 -11.45 10.35
N LEU A 7 5.62 -11.83 11.61
CA LEU A 7 4.65 -11.15 12.47
C LEU A 7 5.00 -9.68 12.70
N PHE A 8 6.29 -9.39 12.96
CA PHE A 8 6.73 -8.02 13.18
C PHE A 8 6.57 -7.15 11.92
N ALA A 9 6.98 -7.67 10.77
CA ALA A 9 6.83 -6.94 9.48
C ALA A 9 5.36 -6.73 9.11
N THR A 10 4.50 -7.73 9.35
CA THR A 10 3.05 -7.61 9.12
C THR A 10 2.43 -6.55 10.04
N LEU A 11 2.75 -6.56 11.32
CA LEU A 11 2.26 -5.54 12.25
C LEU A 11 2.73 -4.13 11.86
N ALA A 12 4.01 -3.99 11.52
CA ALA A 12 4.56 -2.72 11.05
C ALA A 12 3.86 -2.26 9.76
N PHE A 13 3.61 -3.15 8.81
CA PHE A 13 2.87 -2.87 7.57
C PHE A 13 1.47 -2.33 7.88
N ILE A 14 0.72 -3.01 8.74
CA ILE A 14 -0.65 -2.62 9.11
C ILE A 14 -0.66 -1.22 9.72
N ILE A 15 0.18 -0.99 10.73
CA ILE A 15 0.20 0.30 11.45
C ILE A 15 0.63 1.43 10.52
N VAL A 16 1.77 1.28 9.84
CA VAL A 16 2.31 2.35 8.99
C VAL A 16 1.43 2.59 7.78
N GLY A 17 0.95 1.53 7.13
CA GLY A 17 0.06 1.64 5.97
C GLY A 17 -1.25 2.33 6.33
N PHE A 18 -1.88 1.93 7.42
CA PHE A 18 -3.12 2.56 7.88
C PHE A 18 -2.93 4.04 8.23
N VAL A 19 -1.82 4.39 8.91
CA VAL A 19 -1.52 5.80 9.23
C VAL A 19 -1.29 6.61 7.96
N ILE A 20 -0.55 6.09 6.98
CA ILE A 20 -0.35 6.77 5.68
C ILE A 20 -1.70 6.98 4.99
N ALA A 21 -2.54 5.95 4.90
CA ALA A 21 -3.85 6.06 4.27
C ALA A 21 -4.76 7.06 4.98
N PHE A 22 -4.82 7.00 6.30
CA PHE A 22 -5.61 7.94 7.10
C PHE A 22 -5.17 9.39 6.86
N VAL A 23 -3.87 9.65 6.97
CA VAL A 23 -3.30 11.00 6.77
C VAL A 23 -3.50 11.48 5.34
N TRP A 24 -3.31 10.61 4.35
CA TRP A 24 -3.50 10.94 2.94
C TRP A 24 -4.95 11.32 2.62
N HIS A 25 -5.89 10.42 2.91
CA HIS A 25 -7.29 10.59 2.49
C HIS A 25 -8.09 11.55 3.36
N LEU A 26 -7.85 11.53 4.68
CA LEU A 26 -8.69 12.25 5.63
C LEU A 26 -8.06 13.54 6.20
N VAL A 27 -6.77 13.79 5.89
CA VAL A 27 -6.09 15.01 6.35
C VAL A 27 -5.56 15.82 5.16
N ILE A 28 -4.60 15.28 4.39
CA ILE A 28 -3.90 16.04 3.36
C ILE A 28 -4.81 16.32 2.15
N PHE A 29 -5.44 15.29 1.62
CA PHE A 29 -6.25 15.37 0.41
C PHE A 29 -7.76 15.35 0.66
N LYS A 30 -8.20 15.52 1.91
CA LYS A 30 -9.63 15.48 2.24
C LYS A 30 -10.47 16.40 1.35
N SER A 31 -10.07 17.65 1.19
CA SER A 31 -10.79 18.60 0.35
C SER A 31 -10.87 18.18 -1.13
N VAL A 32 -9.83 17.51 -1.62
CA VAL A 32 -9.80 16.95 -2.98
C VAL A 32 -10.81 15.83 -3.10
N TYR A 33 -10.81 14.87 -2.18
CA TYR A 33 -11.76 13.74 -2.18
C TYR A 33 -13.21 14.20 -2.02
N ASP A 34 -13.46 15.17 -1.16
CA ASP A 34 -14.79 15.78 -1.00
C ASP A 34 -15.26 16.44 -2.32
N SER A 35 -14.37 17.15 -3.03
CA SER A 35 -14.68 17.79 -4.32
C SER A 35 -14.94 16.78 -5.45
N LEU A 36 -14.28 15.63 -5.40
CA LEU A 36 -14.44 14.56 -6.37
C LEU A 36 -15.77 13.80 -6.23
N LYS A 37 -16.47 13.97 -5.11
CA LYS A 37 -17.74 13.30 -4.79
C LYS A 37 -17.71 11.77 -4.91
N ILE A 38 -16.56 11.19 -4.61
CA ILE A 38 -16.36 9.73 -4.67
C ILE A 38 -17.12 9.06 -3.53
N TYR A 39 -17.11 9.68 -2.36
CA TYR A 39 -17.80 9.15 -1.19
C TYR A 39 -19.23 9.69 -1.17
N SER A 40 -20.21 8.84 -1.43
CA SER A 40 -21.62 9.14 -1.22
C SER A 40 -22.04 9.05 0.25
N ILE A 41 -21.21 8.39 1.08
CA ILE A 41 -21.40 8.16 2.52
C ILE A 41 -20.03 8.35 3.20
N GLU A 42 -20.01 8.67 4.48
CA GLU A 42 -18.75 8.76 5.24
C GLU A 42 -17.97 7.45 5.16
N PRO A 43 -16.62 7.51 5.01
CA PRO A 43 -15.79 6.33 4.90
C PRO A 43 -15.90 5.41 6.12
N ILE A 44 -16.09 4.12 5.90
CA ILE A 44 -16.12 3.13 6.97
C ILE A 44 -14.68 2.76 7.34
N ILE A 45 -14.11 3.49 8.28
CA ILE A 45 -12.71 3.37 8.71
C ILE A 45 -12.34 1.92 9.12
N ALA A 46 -13.29 1.21 9.75
CA ALA A 46 -13.08 -0.19 10.15
C ALA A 46 -12.77 -1.12 8.97
N LEU A 47 -13.45 -0.93 7.83
CA LEU A 47 -13.17 -1.72 6.61
C LEU A 47 -11.79 -1.41 6.05
N GLY A 48 -11.37 -0.14 6.06
CA GLY A 48 -10.02 0.24 5.68
C GLY A 48 -8.96 -0.41 6.57
N PHE A 49 -9.20 -0.49 7.87
CA PHE A 49 -8.28 -1.16 8.78
C PHE A 49 -8.20 -2.68 8.52
N ILE A 50 -9.34 -3.34 8.28
CA ILE A 50 -9.38 -4.76 7.92
C ILE A 50 -8.65 -5.02 6.61
N SER A 51 -8.78 -4.12 5.61
CA SER A 51 -8.03 -4.20 4.35
C SER A 51 -6.52 -4.24 4.61
N PHE A 52 -5.99 -3.33 5.43
CA PHE A 52 -4.56 -3.34 5.77
C PHE A 52 -4.11 -4.59 6.51
N ILE A 53 -4.97 -5.24 7.29
CA ILE A 53 -4.64 -6.55 7.91
C ILE A 53 -4.43 -7.60 6.80
N LEU A 54 -5.38 -7.72 5.88
CA LEU A 54 -5.30 -8.71 4.79
C LEU A 54 -4.13 -8.41 3.85
N GLU A 55 -3.96 -7.14 3.48
CA GLU A 55 -2.85 -6.69 2.63
C GLU A 55 -1.50 -6.97 3.29
N GLY A 56 -1.33 -6.65 4.57
CA GLY A 56 -0.09 -6.87 5.30
C GLY A 56 0.27 -8.35 5.41
N LEU A 57 -0.71 -9.21 5.71
CA LEU A 57 -0.51 -10.65 5.74
C LEU A 57 -0.03 -11.18 4.38
N ALA A 58 -0.71 -10.80 3.31
CA ALA A 58 -0.38 -11.25 1.96
C ALA A 58 0.95 -10.66 1.46
N PHE A 59 1.14 -9.34 1.60
CA PHE A 59 2.32 -8.63 1.14
C PHE A 59 3.60 -9.18 1.76
N VAL A 60 3.63 -9.31 3.09
CA VAL A 60 4.81 -9.81 3.81
C VAL A 60 5.05 -11.29 3.54
N TYR A 61 3.98 -12.07 3.38
CA TYR A 61 4.10 -13.48 2.98
C TYR A 61 4.75 -13.62 1.61
N ILE A 62 4.26 -12.91 0.60
CA ILE A 62 4.78 -12.97 -0.77
C ILE A 62 6.22 -12.42 -0.84
N PHE A 63 6.54 -11.37 -0.08
CA PHE A 63 7.88 -10.79 -0.05
C PHE A 63 8.97 -11.81 0.25
N GLN A 64 8.71 -12.80 1.11
CA GLN A 64 9.68 -13.83 1.47
C GLN A 64 10.14 -14.65 0.26
N PHE A 65 9.25 -14.87 -0.72
CA PHE A 65 9.57 -15.62 -1.95
C PHE A 65 10.18 -14.74 -3.04
N PHE A 66 9.99 -13.43 -2.94
CA PHE A 66 10.55 -12.46 -3.89
C PHE A 66 12.05 -12.22 -3.68
N ARG A 67 12.55 -12.42 -2.47
CA ARG A 67 13.93 -12.13 -2.07
C ARG A 67 14.96 -12.92 -2.90
N ARG A 68 15.94 -12.19 -3.49
CA ARG A 68 16.93 -12.74 -4.41
C ARG A 68 18.39 -12.42 -4.02
N GLY A 69 18.65 -11.98 -2.78
CA GLY A 69 20.00 -11.65 -2.30
C GLY A 69 20.49 -10.26 -2.66
N ARG A 70 19.64 -9.38 -3.15
CA ARG A 70 19.94 -7.96 -3.35
C ARG A 70 20.03 -7.22 -2.01
N LYS A 71 20.47 -5.95 -2.06
CA LYS A 71 20.41 -5.09 -0.86
C LYS A 71 18.97 -4.98 -0.35
N PRO A 72 18.73 -5.06 0.96
CA PRO A 72 17.38 -5.08 1.55
C PRO A 72 16.49 -3.93 1.09
N LEU A 73 17.05 -2.72 1.03
CA LEU A 73 16.36 -1.53 0.56
C LEU A 73 15.91 -1.66 -0.90
N GLN A 74 16.77 -2.18 -1.77
CA GLN A 74 16.44 -2.36 -3.19
C GLN A 74 15.38 -3.46 -3.39
N GLU A 75 15.49 -4.58 -2.69
CA GLU A 75 14.49 -5.65 -2.76
C GLU A 75 13.14 -5.15 -2.29
N GLY A 76 13.12 -4.46 -1.15
CA GLY A 76 11.90 -3.89 -0.59
C GLY A 76 11.28 -2.85 -1.51
N LEU A 77 12.07 -1.89 -2.01
CA LEU A 77 11.58 -0.85 -2.90
C LEU A 77 10.98 -1.42 -4.19
N ILE A 78 11.70 -2.32 -4.87
CA ILE A 78 11.21 -2.92 -6.12
C ILE A 78 9.92 -3.71 -5.85
N PHE A 79 9.90 -4.52 -4.80
CA PHE A 79 8.73 -5.30 -4.45
C PHE A 79 7.53 -4.41 -4.12
N GLY A 80 7.73 -3.38 -3.29
CA GLY A 80 6.67 -2.45 -2.92
C GLY A 80 6.10 -1.69 -4.12
N LEU A 81 6.97 -1.19 -5.01
CA LEU A 81 6.53 -0.51 -6.22
C LEU A 81 5.77 -1.44 -7.18
N VAL A 82 6.23 -2.68 -7.36
CA VAL A 82 5.57 -3.63 -8.27
C VAL A 82 4.26 -4.12 -7.67
N VAL A 83 4.27 -4.62 -6.45
CA VAL A 83 3.10 -5.29 -5.87
C VAL A 83 2.07 -4.27 -5.39
N TYR A 84 2.49 -3.28 -4.62
CA TYR A 84 1.56 -2.30 -4.07
C TYR A 84 1.29 -1.16 -5.06
N GLY A 85 2.33 -0.60 -5.67
CA GLY A 85 2.19 0.53 -6.59
C GLY A 85 1.50 0.16 -7.90
N VAL A 86 1.97 -0.91 -8.59
CA VAL A 86 1.45 -1.27 -9.91
C VAL A 86 0.28 -2.24 -9.83
N ILE A 87 0.41 -3.37 -9.12
CA ILE A 87 -0.64 -4.39 -9.13
C ILE A 87 -1.84 -3.92 -8.32
N MET A 88 -1.67 -3.58 -7.04
CA MET A 88 -2.79 -3.15 -6.21
C MET A 88 -3.29 -1.76 -6.62
N GLY A 89 -2.38 -0.79 -6.74
CA GLY A 89 -2.72 0.57 -7.11
C GLY A 89 -3.15 0.69 -8.56
N GLY A 90 -2.30 0.32 -9.51
CA GLY A 90 -2.60 0.47 -10.93
C GLY A 90 -3.87 -0.26 -11.35
N VAL A 91 -4.01 -1.52 -10.99
CA VAL A 91 -5.22 -2.31 -11.30
C VAL A 91 -6.42 -1.83 -10.49
N GLY A 92 -6.25 -1.61 -9.18
CA GLY A 92 -7.33 -1.17 -8.30
C GLY A 92 -7.89 0.20 -8.69
N VAL A 93 -7.00 1.18 -8.90
CA VAL A 93 -7.38 2.55 -9.30
C VAL A 93 -8.13 2.56 -10.63
N LEU A 94 -7.66 1.81 -11.63
CA LEU A 94 -8.35 1.73 -12.92
C LEU A 94 -9.70 1.02 -12.79
N ALA A 95 -9.78 -0.07 -12.02
CA ALA A 95 -11.02 -0.81 -11.83
C ALA A 95 -12.07 0.00 -11.06
N GLU A 96 -11.66 0.76 -10.05
CA GLU A 96 -12.55 1.67 -9.32
C GLU A 96 -12.96 2.88 -10.16
N GLY A 97 -12.01 3.48 -10.89
CA GLY A 97 -12.31 4.59 -11.82
C GLY A 97 -13.29 4.23 -12.92
N ALA A 98 -13.31 2.96 -13.33
CA ALA A 98 -14.29 2.47 -14.31
C ALA A 98 -15.71 2.34 -13.73
N LYS A 99 -15.87 2.25 -12.42
CA LYS A 99 -17.16 2.01 -11.75
C LYS A 99 -17.78 3.28 -11.17
N HIS A 100 -16.95 4.24 -10.77
CA HIS A 100 -17.41 5.42 -10.03
C HIS A 100 -17.49 6.65 -10.91
N ALA A 101 -18.66 7.30 -10.93
CA ALA A 101 -18.80 8.65 -11.48
C ALA A 101 -18.11 9.65 -10.53
N THR A 102 -17.11 10.34 -11.03
CA THR A 102 -16.41 11.41 -10.29
C THR A 102 -16.45 12.70 -11.09
N THR A 103 -16.37 13.84 -10.40
CA THR A 103 -16.34 15.16 -11.03
C THR A 103 -15.09 15.40 -11.86
N SER A 104 -13.97 14.71 -11.53
CA SER A 104 -12.71 14.75 -12.29
C SER A 104 -11.97 13.43 -12.18
N LEU A 105 -12.16 12.57 -13.17
CA LEU A 105 -11.47 11.28 -13.25
C LEU A 105 -9.95 11.43 -13.28
N SER A 106 -9.44 12.41 -14.02
CA SER A 106 -7.99 12.64 -14.11
C SER A 106 -7.36 13.02 -12.76
N THR A 107 -8.00 13.91 -12.00
CA THR A 107 -7.53 14.28 -10.66
C THR A 107 -7.52 13.07 -9.73
N TRP A 108 -8.59 12.28 -9.74
CA TRP A 108 -8.68 11.07 -8.93
C TRP A 108 -7.60 10.05 -9.30
N LEU A 109 -7.42 9.76 -10.60
CA LEU A 109 -6.37 8.84 -11.05
C LEU A 109 -4.98 9.28 -10.60
N ILE A 110 -4.66 10.57 -10.68
CA ILE A 110 -3.35 11.10 -10.28
C ILE A 110 -3.16 10.95 -8.77
N VAL A 111 -4.13 11.38 -7.97
CA VAL A 111 -4.02 11.37 -6.50
C VAL A 111 -3.96 9.96 -5.94
N GLU A 112 -4.82 9.06 -6.44
CA GLU A 112 -4.80 7.64 -6.03
C GLU A 112 -3.54 6.91 -6.48
N SER A 113 -3.11 7.11 -7.73
CA SER A 113 -1.86 6.48 -8.19
C SER A 113 -0.65 6.95 -7.38
N ALA A 114 -0.59 8.24 -7.05
CA ALA A 114 0.47 8.78 -6.18
C ALA A 114 0.44 8.15 -4.79
N PHE A 115 -0.74 7.99 -4.21
CA PHE A 115 -0.92 7.30 -2.93
C PHE A 115 -0.32 5.88 -2.95
N TYR A 116 -0.70 5.07 -3.93
CA TYR A 116 -0.22 3.68 -4.01
C TYR A 116 1.27 3.58 -4.29
N ILE A 117 1.83 4.45 -5.13
CA ILE A 117 3.27 4.47 -5.45
C ILE A 117 4.07 4.84 -4.20
N ILE A 118 3.70 5.92 -3.51
CA ILE A 118 4.40 6.39 -2.31
C ILE A 118 4.28 5.37 -1.18
N THR A 119 3.07 4.89 -0.92
CA THR A 119 2.80 3.88 0.11
C THR A 119 3.55 2.59 -0.18
N GLY A 120 3.53 2.13 -1.42
CA GLY A 120 4.27 0.95 -1.85
C GLY A 120 5.77 1.08 -1.66
N ALA A 121 6.35 2.24 -1.99
CA ALA A 121 7.77 2.50 -1.76
C ALA A 121 8.11 2.45 -0.26
N VAL A 122 7.34 3.14 0.59
CA VAL A 122 7.57 3.20 2.04
C VAL A 122 7.42 1.82 2.69
N LEU A 123 6.30 1.15 2.45
CA LEU A 123 6.02 -0.16 3.04
C LEU A 123 6.98 -1.24 2.53
N GLY A 124 7.31 -1.20 1.25
CA GLY A 124 8.27 -2.12 0.66
C GLY A 124 9.67 -1.96 1.25
N ILE A 125 10.19 -0.73 1.34
CA ILE A 125 11.48 -0.44 1.97
C ILE A 125 11.49 -0.91 3.42
N MET A 126 10.46 -0.59 4.19
CA MET A 126 10.33 -0.98 5.59
C MET A 126 10.39 -2.50 5.76
N VAL A 127 9.60 -3.23 4.99
CA VAL A 127 9.59 -4.71 5.03
C VAL A 127 10.96 -5.27 4.61
N GLY A 128 11.57 -4.71 3.57
CA GLY A 128 12.91 -5.09 3.13
C GLY A 128 13.96 -4.93 4.22
N LEU A 129 13.95 -3.80 4.93
CA LEU A 129 14.87 -3.53 6.03
C LEU A 129 14.64 -4.45 7.24
N ILE A 130 13.38 -4.73 7.60
CA ILE A 130 13.05 -5.67 8.69
C ILE A 130 13.59 -7.07 8.40
N TYR A 131 13.45 -7.53 7.17
CA TYR A 131 13.97 -8.83 6.77
C TYR A 131 15.50 -8.86 6.70
N GLY A 132 16.15 -7.73 6.41
CA GLY A 132 17.59 -7.61 6.28
C GLY A 132 18.14 -8.37 5.08
N LYS A 133 19.45 -8.62 5.06
CA LYS A 133 20.08 -9.38 3.96
C LYS A 133 19.45 -10.77 3.79
N SER A 134 19.21 -11.15 2.55
CA SER A 134 18.81 -12.51 2.22
C SER A 134 19.93 -13.47 2.63
N PRO A 135 19.63 -14.64 3.23
CA PRO A 135 20.63 -15.70 3.34
C PRO A 135 21.16 -15.96 1.93
N GLY A 136 22.46 -15.86 1.76
CA GLY A 136 23.08 -16.19 0.47
C GLY A 136 22.67 -17.61 0.04
N LYS A 137 22.31 -17.74 -1.22
CA LYS A 137 22.20 -19.04 -1.87
C LYS A 137 23.59 -19.54 -2.17
#